data_526ed351b63427fa9349cf239624ce3f
#
_entry.id   526ed351b63427fa9349cf239624ce3f
#
_cell.length_a   1.000
_cell.length_b   1.000
_cell.length_c   1.000
_cell.angle_alpha   90.00
_cell.angle_beta   90.00
_cell.angle_gamma   90.00
#
_symmetry.space_group_name_H-M   'P 1'
#
loop_
_entity.id
_entity.type
_entity.pdbx_description
1 polymer ?
#
loop_
_entity_poly.entity_id
_entity_poly.type
_entity_poly.pdbx_seq_one_letter_code
_entity_poly.pdbx_strand_id
1 'polypeptide(L)'
;MGYLITLEGGEGAGKSSILTRLASALEQQGHTVVCTREPGGIEIAEQIRKVILDRENVQMDPRTEALLYAAARRQHLVERIIPAMEAGKVVLCDRYIDSSLAYQGHARGLGIEEIYAINKFAIDEYMPDLTLYFDVEPAVGLARIEKDTGREVNRLDVESLKFHEAVREGYQLLVQQDPERIKVIDAGNSLDQVLADALYRVMEFVGTDEKSGNR
;
A
#
# COMPACT_ATOMS: atom_id res chain seq x y z
N MET A 1 18.40 11.52 2.89
CA MET A 1 17.78 10.23 2.52
C MET A 1 16.45 10.53 1.84
N GLY A 2 15.98 9.69 0.91
CA GLY A 2 14.66 9.89 0.28
C GLY A 2 13.52 9.49 1.19
N TYR A 3 12.30 9.51 0.66
CA TYR A 3 11.08 9.20 1.41
C TYR A 3 10.40 7.93 0.88
N LEU A 4 9.86 7.11 1.78
CA LEU A 4 8.94 6.02 1.45
C LEU A 4 7.51 6.44 1.74
N ILE A 5 6.73 6.66 0.69
CA ILE A 5 5.32 7.04 0.77
C ILE A 5 4.49 5.88 0.19
N THR A 6 3.55 5.38 0.99
CA THR A 6 2.73 4.24 0.58
C THR A 6 1.29 4.67 0.26
N LEU A 7 0.70 4.01 -0.72
CA LEU A 7 -0.71 4.18 -1.10
C LEU A 7 -1.45 2.92 -0.67
N GLU A 8 -2.36 3.06 0.28
CA GLU A 8 -3.07 1.96 0.93
C GLU A 8 -4.58 2.08 0.75
N GLY A 9 -5.30 0.99 0.93
CA GLY A 9 -6.77 0.98 0.85
C GLY A 9 -7.31 -0.28 0.21
N GLY A 10 -8.63 -0.45 0.26
CA GLY A 10 -9.36 -1.59 -0.29
C GLY A 10 -9.23 -1.74 -1.80
N GLU A 11 -9.84 -2.80 -2.31
CA GLU A 11 -9.90 -3.03 -3.74
C GLU A 11 -10.79 -1.97 -4.43
N GLY A 12 -10.42 -1.55 -5.65
CA GLY A 12 -11.16 -0.53 -6.40
C GLY A 12 -11.09 0.90 -5.85
N ALA A 13 -10.22 1.18 -4.85
CA ALA A 13 -10.03 2.52 -4.29
C ALA A 13 -9.28 3.50 -5.22
N GLY A 14 -8.80 3.04 -6.39
CA GLY A 14 -8.17 3.91 -7.40
C GLY A 14 -6.69 4.19 -7.18
N LYS A 15 -6.02 3.49 -6.26
CA LYS A 15 -4.60 3.70 -5.89
C LYS A 15 -3.66 3.77 -7.09
N SER A 16 -3.70 2.78 -7.99
CA SER A 16 -2.78 2.70 -9.13
C SER A 16 -2.97 3.87 -10.13
N SER A 17 -4.22 4.33 -10.30
CA SER A 17 -4.52 5.52 -11.14
C SER A 17 -3.96 6.79 -10.51
N ILE A 18 -4.09 6.93 -9.19
CA ILE A 18 -3.54 8.07 -8.45
C ILE A 18 -2.01 8.00 -8.40
N LEU A 19 -1.42 6.85 -8.18
CA LEU A 19 0.03 6.67 -8.10
C LEU A 19 0.74 7.27 -9.32
N THR A 20 0.28 6.94 -10.52
CA THR A 20 0.88 7.46 -11.77
C THR A 20 0.75 8.98 -11.89
N ARG A 21 -0.42 9.54 -11.56
CA ARG A 21 -0.67 10.98 -11.63
C ARG A 21 0.07 11.74 -10.54
N LEU A 22 0.12 11.20 -9.33
CA LEU A 22 0.86 11.76 -8.20
C LEU A 22 2.36 11.81 -8.49
N ALA A 23 2.92 10.73 -9.07
CA ALA A 23 4.32 10.71 -9.50
C ALA A 23 4.60 11.84 -10.48
N SER A 24 3.80 11.99 -11.54
CA SER A 24 3.98 13.07 -12.53
C SER A 24 3.87 14.45 -11.90
N ALA A 25 2.96 14.66 -10.94
CA ALA A 25 2.80 15.93 -10.25
C ALA A 25 4.03 16.26 -9.37
N LEU A 26 4.59 15.27 -8.66
CA LEU A 26 5.80 15.43 -7.85
C LEU A 26 7.04 15.69 -8.73
N GLU A 27 7.15 15.02 -9.87
CA GLU A 27 8.23 15.27 -10.84
C GLU A 27 8.18 16.71 -11.39
N GLN A 28 6.98 17.25 -11.64
CA GLN A 28 6.80 18.67 -12.03
C GLN A 28 7.21 19.64 -10.92
N GLN A 29 7.20 19.21 -9.66
CA GLN A 29 7.70 19.97 -8.50
C GLN A 29 9.22 19.80 -8.27
N GLY A 30 9.91 19.03 -9.13
CA GLY A 30 11.35 18.84 -9.09
C GLY A 30 11.83 17.62 -8.30
N HIS A 31 10.93 16.79 -7.80
CA HIS A 31 11.31 15.55 -7.11
C HIS A 31 11.67 14.44 -8.10
N THR A 32 12.64 13.60 -7.75
CA THR A 32 12.89 12.36 -8.47
C THR A 32 12.06 11.24 -7.84
N VAL A 33 11.14 10.66 -8.61
CA VAL A 33 10.16 9.68 -8.12
C VAL A 33 10.46 8.27 -8.63
N VAL A 34 10.26 7.28 -7.77
CA VAL A 34 10.27 5.85 -8.12
C VAL A 34 8.92 5.26 -7.75
N CYS A 35 8.18 4.80 -8.75
CA CYS A 35 6.95 4.06 -8.54
C CYS A 35 7.23 2.56 -8.44
N THR A 36 6.56 1.90 -7.48
CA THR A 36 6.63 0.46 -7.28
C THR A 36 5.35 -0.05 -6.62
N ARG A 37 5.24 -1.37 -6.39
CA ARG A 37 4.08 -1.99 -5.77
C ARG A 37 4.43 -3.27 -5.01
N GLU A 38 3.58 -3.65 -4.07
CA GLU A 38 3.62 -4.94 -3.39
C GLU A 38 2.28 -5.70 -3.50
N PRO A 39 2.32 -7.04 -3.48
CA PRO A 39 3.51 -7.86 -3.67
C PRO A 39 4.02 -7.75 -5.11
N GLY A 40 5.34 -7.84 -5.31
CA GLY A 40 5.95 -7.74 -6.64
C GLY A 40 6.97 -6.62 -6.76
N GLY A 41 7.04 -6.00 -7.93
CA GLY A 41 7.92 -4.86 -8.21
C GLY A 41 9.37 -5.21 -8.58
N ILE A 42 9.82 -6.45 -8.30
CA ILE A 42 11.12 -7.02 -8.68
C ILE A 42 10.95 -8.54 -8.98
N GLU A 43 11.89 -9.14 -9.67
CA GLU A 43 11.73 -10.48 -10.24
C GLU A 43 11.35 -11.56 -9.22
N ILE A 44 12.08 -11.69 -8.13
CA ILE A 44 11.81 -12.69 -7.09
C ILE A 44 10.45 -12.43 -6.43
N ALA A 45 10.14 -11.17 -6.12
CA ALA A 45 8.85 -10.82 -5.52
C ALA A 45 7.67 -11.05 -6.49
N GLU A 46 7.87 -10.90 -7.80
CA GLU A 46 6.86 -11.26 -8.81
C GLU A 46 6.62 -12.78 -8.88
N GLN A 47 7.64 -13.61 -8.68
CA GLN A 47 7.47 -15.06 -8.58
C GLN A 47 6.64 -15.42 -7.35
N ILE A 48 6.94 -14.82 -6.20
CA ILE A 48 6.16 -15.02 -4.98
C ILE A 48 4.73 -14.50 -5.16
N ARG A 49 4.54 -13.34 -5.80
CA ARG A 49 3.23 -12.78 -6.13
C ARG A 49 2.37 -13.75 -6.91
N LYS A 50 2.93 -14.45 -7.91
CA LYS A 50 2.20 -15.45 -8.69
C LYS A 50 1.62 -16.53 -7.78
N VAL A 51 2.38 -17.01 -6.79
CA VAL A 51 1.88 -18.00 -5.82
C VAL A 51 0.76 -17.41 -4.95
N ILE A 52 0.95 -16.20 -4.42
CA ILE A 52 -0.01 -15.55 -3.51
C ILE A 52 -1.35 -15.30 -4.21
N LEU A 53 -1.33 -14.79 -5.44
CA LEU A 53 -2.51 -14.27 -6.13
C LEU A 53 -3.18 -15.29 -7.07
N ASP A 54 -2.57 -16.46 -7.25
CA ASP A 54 -3.14 -17.52 -8.06
C ASP A 54 -4.49 -17.98 -7.51
N ARG A 55 -5.52 -17.92 -8.35
CA ARG A 55 -6.88 -18.30 -8.01
C ARG A 55 -7.06 -19.79 -7.71
N GLU A 56 -6.13 -20.63 -8.17
CA GLU A 56 -6.15 -22.07 -7.91
C GLU A 56 -5.63 -22.42 -6.51
N ASN A 57 -4.90 -21.52 -5.86
CA ASN A 57 -4.33 -21.71 -4.53
C ASN A 57 -5.37 -21.48 -3.41
N VAL A 58 -6.57 -22.04 -3.55
CA VAL A 58 -7.69 -21.88 -2.60
C VAL A 58 -7.42 -22.52 -1.23
N GLN A 59 -6.47 -23.45 -1.14
CA GLN A 59 -6.09 -24.14 0.11
C GLN A 59 -4.95 -23.43 0.84
N MET A 60 -4.53 -22.23 0.39
CA MET A 60 -3.44 -21.51 1.04
C MET A 60 -3.80 -21.19 2.49
N ASP A 61 -2.98 -21.69 3.41
CA ASP A 61 -3.12 -21.39 4.85
C ASP A 61 -2.88 -19.89 5.09
N PRO A 62 -3.67 -19.22 5.95
CA PRO A 62 -3.52 -17.78 6.22
C PRO A 62 -2.13 -17.36 6.71
N ARG A 63 -1.45 -18.20 7.51
CA ARG A 63 -0.08 -17.90 7.97
C ARG A 63 0.93 -18.06 6.83
N THR A 64 0.74 -19.04 5.94
CA THR A 64 1.53 -19.18 4.72
C THR A 64 1.38 -17.93 3.84
N GLU A 65 0.15 -17.45 3.66
CA GLU A 65 -0.13 -16.18 2.95
C GLU A 65 0.68 -15.03 3.56
N ALA A 66 0.59 -14.83 4.87
CA ALA A 66 1.29 -13.76 5.58
C ALA A 66 2.83 -13.85 5.44
N LEU A 67 3.39 -15.04 5.55
CA LEU A 67 4.83 -15.29 5.40
C LEU A 67 5.31 -15.01 3.97
N LEU A 68 4.53 -15.38 2.96
CA LEU A 68 4.85 -15.10 1.55
C LEU A 68 4.83 -13.59 1.27
N TYR A 69 3.86 -12.85 1.82
CA TYR A 69 3.85 -11.38 1.71
C TYR A 69 5.10 -10.77 2.36
N ALA A 70 5.47 -11.20 3.56
CA ALA A 70 6.65 -10.71 4.25
C ALA A 70 7.95 -11.04 3.49
N ALA A 71 8.06 -12.25 2.92
CA ALA A 71 9.21 -12.66 2.11
C ALA A 71 9.34 -11.82 0.83
N ALA A 72 8.24 -11.61 0.09
CA ALA A 72 8.22 -10.76 -1.09
C ALA A 72 8.62 -9.32 -0.76
N ARG A 73 8.09 -8.78 0.36
CA ARG A 73 8.40 -7.44 0.89
C ARG A 73 9.88 -7.29 1.20
N ARG A 74 10.49 -8.24 1.90
CA ARG A 74 11.92 -8.17 2.22
C ARG A 74 12.77 -8.07 0.98
N GLN A 75 12.54 -8.90 -0.02
CA GLN A 75 13.31 -8.88 -1.26
C GLN A 75 13.10 -7.56 -2.02
N HIS A 76 11.85 -7.11 -2.13
CA HIS A 76 11.51 -5.85 -2.78
C HIS A 76 12.16 -4.64 -2.07
N LEU A 77 12.13 -4.62 -0.74
CA LEU A 77 12.74 -3.57 0.06
C LEU A 77 14.24 -3.42 -0.22
N VAL A 78 15.01 -4.51 -0.14
CA VAL A 78 16.47 -4.47 -0.29
C VAL A 78 16.93 -4.23 -1.73
N GLU A 79 16.14 -4.67 -2.71
CA GLU A 79 16.54 -4.59 -4.11
C GLU A 79 16.05 -3.29 -4.79
N ARG A 80 14.95 -2.70 -4.32
CA ARG A 80 14.31 -1.57 -5.00
C ARG A 80 14.14 -0.34 -4.11
N ILE A 81 13.56 -0.50 -2.91
CA ILE A 81 13.16 0.63 -2.07
C ILE A 81 14.39 1.29 -1.43
N ILE A 82 15.19 0.52 -0.69
CA ILE A 82 16.38 1.05 0.00
C ILE A 82 17.32 1.77 -0.96
N PRO A 83 17.75 1.20 -2.10
CA PRO A 83 18.64 1.90 -3.02
C PRO A 83 18.04 3.19 -3.58
N ALA A 84 16.72 3.24 -3.79
CA ALA A 84 16.06 4.46 -4.25
C ALA A 84 16.06 5.54 -3.15
N MET A 85 15.77 5.18 -1.90
CA MET A 85 15.79 6.10 -0.77
C MET A 85 17.21 6.62 -0.47
N GLU A 86 18.22 5.75 -0.53
CA GLU A 86 19.65 6.14 -0.39
C GLU A 86 20.08 7.13 -1.48
N ALA A 87 19.52 6.99 -2.68
CA ALA A 87 19.72 7.94 -3.78
C ALA A 87 18.91 9.25 -3.65
N GLY A 88 18.24 9.49 -2.50
CA GLY A 88 17.46 10.70 -2.23
C GLY A 88 16.14 10.81 -2.98
N LYS A 89 15.60 9.69 -3.49
CA LYS A 89 14.37 9.69 -4.29
C LYS A 89 13.13 9.55 -3.42
N VAL A 90 12.00 10.05 -3.91
CA VAL A 90 10.67 9.75 -3.35
C VAL A 90 10.19 8.41 -3.92
N VAL A 91 10.00 7.41 -3.06
CA VAL A 91 9.44 6.12 -3.44
C VAL A 91 7.94 6.15 -3.17
N LEU A 92 7.13 6.01 -4.23
CA LEU A 92 5.69 5.78 -4.15
C LEU A 92 5.41 4.29 -4.31
N CYS A 93 4.90 3.65 -3.25
CA CYS A 93 4.63 2.21 -3.25
C CYS A 93 3.13 1.92 -3.14
N ASP A 94 2.53 1.26 -4.14
CA ASP A 94 1.15 0.75 -4.08
C ASP A 94 1.12 -0.50 -3.19
N ARG A 95 0.64 -0.33 -1.96
CA ARG A 95 0.64 -1.28 -0.83
C ARG A 95 2.03 -1.51 -0.21
N TYR A 96 2.02 -1.69 1.10
CA TYR A 96 3.17 -2.07 1.90
C TYR A 96 2.71 -2.78 3.20
N ILE A 97 3.36 -2.53 4.34
CA ILE A 97 3.06 -3.20 5.61
C ILE A 97 1.61 -3.03 6.06
N ASP A 98 1.02 -1.84 5.92
CA ASP A 98 -0.34 -1.55 6.41
C ASP A 98 -1.39 -2.43 5.70
N SER A 99 -1.16 -2.81 4.42
CA SER A 99 -1.96 -3.85 3.75
C SER A 99 -1.90 -5.19 4.50
N SER A 100 -0.72 -5.65 4.93
CA SER A 100 -0.61 -6.93 5.66
C SER A 100 -1.30 -6.87 7.01
N LEU A 101 -1.21 -5.74 7.71
CA LEU A 101 -1.87 -5.54 9.01
C LEU A 101 -3.40 -5.56 8.86
N ALA A 102 -3.94 -4.90 7.82
CA ALA A 102 -5.37 -4.88 7.56
C ALA A 102 -5.91 -6.21 7.02
N TYR A 103 -5.23 -6.83 6.03
CA TYR A 103 -5.70 -8.05 5.37
C TYR A 103 -5.41 -9.30 6.19
N GLN A 104 -4.13 -9.58 6.48
CA GLN A 104 -3.74 -10.79 7.20
C GLN A 104 -3.97 -10.64 8.71
N GLY A 105 -3.63 -9.48 9.28
CA GLY A 105 -3.77 -9.24 10.70
C GLY A 105 -5.23 -9.19 11.14
N HIS A 106 -5.99 -8.27 10.59
CA HIS A 106 -7.38 -8.03 10.99
C HIS A 106 -8.36 -8.94 10.25
N ALA A 107 -8.48 -8.83 8.93
CA ALA A 107 -9.53 -9.52 8.18
C ALA A 107 -9.39 -11.05 8.14
N ARG A 108 -8.16 -11.60 8.08
CA ARG A 108 -7.90 -13.04 8.26
C ARG A 108 -7.90 -13.48 9.72
N GLY A 109 -7.92 -12.56 10.68
CA GLY A 109 -7.96 -12.86 12.10
C GLY A 109 -6.67 -13.43 12.69
N LEU A 110 -5.53 -13.19 12.04
CA LEU A 110 -4.22 -13.66 12.56
C LEU A 110 -3.68 -12.81 13.71
N GLY A 111 -4.25 -11.63 13.94
CA GLY A 111 -3.76 -10.63 14.90
C GLY A 111 -2.85 -9.58 14.25
N ILE A 112 -3.14 -8.30 14.53
CA ILE A 112 -2.35 -7.19 13.98
C ILE A 112 -0.93 -7.24 14.54
N GLU A 113 -0.76 -7.50 15.85
CA GLU A 113 0.55 -7.56 16.51
C GLU A 113 1.41 -8.71 15.97
N GLU A 114 0.83 -9.88 15.74
CA GLU A 114 1.53 -11.05 15.19
C GLU A 114 2.02 -10.77 13.77
N ILE A 115 1.17 -10.16 12.96
CA ILE A 115 1.55 -9.78 11.59
C ILE A 115 2.57 -8.63 11.60
N TYR A 116 2.45 -7.68 12.52
CA TYR A 116 3.46 -6.64 12.69
C TYR A 116 4.83 -7.24 13.05
N ALA A 117 4.89 -8.21 13.98
CA ALA A 117 6.15 -8.86 14.38
C ALA A 117 6.86 -9.54 13.20
N ILE A 118 6.10 -10.28 12.35
CA ILE A 118 6.64 -10.94 11.15
C ILE A 118 7.18 -9.87 10.18
N ASN A 119 6.40 -8.81 9.96
CA ASN A 119 6.78 -7.75 9.04
C ASN A 119 7.92 -6.89 9.59
N LYS A 120 7.99 -6.64 10.91
CA LYS A 120 9.11 -5.94 11.54
C LYS A 120 10.44 -6.65 11.27
N PHE A 121 10.46 -7.99 11.30
CA PHE A 121 11.63 -8.76 10.87
C PHE A 121 11.97 -8.54 9.40
N ALA A 122 10.97 -8.42 8.52
CA ALA A 122 11.17 -8.26 7.09
C ALA A 122 11.62 -6.84 6.71
N ILE A 123 11.04 -5.81 7.33
CA ILE A 123 11.29 -4.40 6.96
C ILE A 123 12.37 -3.71 7.79
N ASP A 124 12.76 -4.31 8.94
CA ASP A 124 13.69 -3.73 9.88
C ASP A 124 13.25 -2.32 10.36
N GLU A 125 13.98 -1.27 10.06
CA GLU A 125 13.64 0.12 10.42
C GLU A 125 12.83 0.86 9.34
N TYR A 126 12.60 0.26 8.17
CA TYR A 126 11.98 0.90 7.01
C TYR A 126 10.44 0.89 7.08
N MET A 127 9.87 1.57 8.08
CA MET A 127 8.45 1.92 8.06
C MET A 127 8.19 3.02 7.03
N PRO A 128 6.98 3.10 6.45
CA PRO A 128 6.62 4.24 5.61
C PRO A 128 6.75 5.56 6.39
N ASP A 129 7.30 6.58 5.73
CA ASP A 129 7.36 7.93 6.28
C ASP A 129 5.96 8.57 6.27
N LEU A 130 5.16 8.25 5.25
CA LEU A 130 3.78 8.68 5.08
C LEU A 130 2.97 7.57 4.43
N THR A 131 1.78 7.31 4.92
CA THR A 131 0.79 6.42 4.29
C THR A 131 -0.43 7.23 3.89
N LEU A 132 -0.80 7.18 2.61
CA LEU A 132 -2.05 7.70 2.08
C LEU A 132 -3.09 6.56 2.06
N TYR A 133 -4.04 6.60 2.97
CA TYR A 133 -5.12 5.62 3.02
C TYR A 133 -6.32 6.10 2.21
N PHE A 134 -6.57 5.46 1.08
CA PHE A 134 -7.70 5.73 0.18
C PHE A 134 -8.93 4.98 0.68
N ASP A 135 -9.76 5.68 1.45
CA ASP A 135 -11.00 5.11 2.00
C ASP A 135 -12.14 5.18 0.98
N VAL A 136 -12.75 4.04 0.72
CA VAL A 136 -13.97 3.89 -0.09
C VAL A 136 -14.81 2.77 0.47
N GLU A 137 -16.13 2.92 0.38
CA GLU A 137 -17.06 1.82 0.72
C GLU A 137 -16.74 0.58 -0.11
N PRO A 138 -16.56 -0.62 0.51
CA PRO A 138 -16.17 -1.82 -0.19
C PRO A 138 -17.07 -2.17 -1.37
N ALA A 139 -18.38 -2.03 -1.23
CA ALA A 139 -19.34 -2.27 -2.30
C ALA A 139 -19.10 -1.34 -3.52
N VAL A 140 -18.70 -0.08 -3.28
CA VAL A 140 -18.36 0.86 -4.35
C VAL A 140 -17.07 0.46 -5.03
N GLY A 141 -16.05 0.07 -4.26
CA GLY A 141 -14.76 -0.40 -4.78
C GLY A 141 -14.93 -1.65 -5.66
N LEU A 142 -15.65 -2.65 -5.18
CA LEU A 142 -15.93 -3.88 -5.94
C LEU A 142 -16.71 -3.61 -7.22
N ALA A 143 -17.72 -2.75 -7.17
CA ALA A 143 -18.49 -2.36 -8.37
C ALA A 143 -17.63 -1.61 -9.42
N ARG A 144 -16.58 -0.88 -9.00
CA ARG A 144 -15.61 -0.27 -9.92
C ARG A 144 -14.75 -1.34 -10.62
N ILE A 145 -14.33 -2.38 -9.88
CA ILE A 145 -13.56 -3.50 -10.43
C ILE A 145 -14.37 -4.29 -11.45
N GLU A 146 -15.61 -4.62 -11.15
CA GLU A 146 -16.49 -5.36 -12.08
C GLU A 146 -16.69 -4.65 -13.42
N LYS A 147 -16.62 -3.32 -13.43
CA LYS A 147 -16.70 -2.51 -14.67
C LYS A 147 -15.39 -2.44 -15.45
N ASP A 148 -14.27 -2.73 -14.83
CA ASP A 148 -12.95 -2.70 -15.46
C ASP A 148 -12.62 -4.08 -16.09
N THR A 149 -13.01 -4.26 -17.33
CA THR A 149 -12.80 -5.52 -18.09
C THR A 149 -11.33 -5.75 -18.50
N GLY A 150 -10.45 -4.77 -18.33
CA GLY A 150 -9.03 -4.86 -18.68
C GLY A 150 -8.13 -5.34 -17.56
N ARG A 151 -8.64 -5.49 -16.35
CA ARG A 151 -7.88 -5.90 -15.16
C ARG A 151 -7.88 -7.42 -14.97
N GLU A 152 -6.73 -7.96 -14.57
CA GLU A 152 -6.62 -9.33 -14.08
C GLU A 152 -7.37 -9.47 -12.73
N VAL A 153 -8.27 -10.45 -12.64
CA VAL A 153 -8.99 -10.79 -11.40
C VAL A 153 -8.15 -11.79 -10.62
N ASN A 154 -7.75 -11.44 -9.43
CA ASN A 154 -6.91 -12.25 -8.55
C ASN A 154 -7.71 -12.91 -7.41
N ARG A 155 -7.05 -13.73 -6.58
CA ARG A 155 -7.66 -14.48 -5.48
C ARG A 155 -8.33 -13.57 -4.43
N LEU A 156 -7.79 -12.41 -4.14
CA LEU A 156 -8.37 -11.48 -3.16
C LEU A 156 -9.59 -10.74 -3.71
N ASP A 157 -9.67 -10.52 -5.01
CA ASP A 157 -10.82 -9.84 -5.63
C ASP A 157 -12.12 -10.67 -5.54
N VAL A 158 -12.02 -11.99 -5.39
CA VAL A 158 -13.16 -12.91 -5.28
C VAL A 158 -13.58 -13.22 -3.84
N GLU A 159 -12.94 -12.60 -2.86
CA GLU A 159 -13.34 -12.69 -1.46
C GLU A 159 -14.73 -12.06 -1.23
N SER A 160 -15.37 -12.45 -0.15
CA SER A 160 -16.71 -11.95 0.20
C SER A 160 -16.72 -10.46 0.53
N LEU A 161 -17.85 -9.80 0.32
CA LEU A 161 -18.02 -8.40 0.75
C LEU A 161 -17.67 -8.22 2.24
N LYS A 162 -18.07 -9.18 3.09
CA LYS A 162 -17.75 -9.17 4.52
C LYS A 162 -16.23 -9.15 4.79
N PHE A 163 -15.44 -9.83 3.97
CA PHE A 163 -13.99 -9.79 4.08
C PHE A 163 -13.46 -8.39 3.77
N HIS A 164 -13.94 -7.75 2.71
CA HIS A 164 -13.53 -6.39 2.34
C HIS A 164 -13.99 -5.34 3.35
N GLU A 165 -15.14 -5.55 4.00
CA GLU A 165 -15.60 -4.73 5.14
C GLU A 165 -14.63 -4.85 6.32
N ALA A 166 -14.22 -6.07 6.67
CA ALA A 166 -13.22 -6.31 7.71
C ALA A 166 -11.84 -5.69 7.34
N VAL A 167 -11.44 -5.74 6.07
CA VAL A 167 -10.21 -5.05 5.63
C VAL A 167 -10.31 -3.55 5.87
N ARG A 168 -11.45 -2.92 5.52
CA ARG A 168 -11.67 -1.48 5.77
C ARG A 168 -11.61 -1.16 7.26
N GLU A 169 -12.26 -1.97 8.10
CA GLU A 169 -12.18 -1.84 9.56
C GLU A 169 -10.72 -1.90 10.05
N GLY A 170 -9.95 -2.85 9.52
CA GLY A 170 -8.53 -2.98 9.81
C GLY A 170 -7.75 -1.69 9.52
N TYR A 171 -7.95 -1.09 8.34
CA TYR A 171 -7.33 0.20 8.03
C TYR A 171 -7.78 1.33 8.96
N GLN A 172 -9.07 1.39 9.32
CA GLN A 172 -9.58 2.40 10.24
C GLN A 172 -8.94 2.29 11.64
N LEU A 173 -8.69 1.06 12.11
CA LEU A 173 -7.94 0.83 13.35
C LEU A 173 -6.50 1.33 13.24
N LEU A 174 -5.81 1.08 12.13
CA LEU A 174 -4.44 1.58 11.92
C LEU A 174 -4.39 3.10 11.86
N VAL A 175 -5.36 3.76 11.22
CA VAL A 175 -5.49 5.23 11.22
C VAL A 175 -5.62 5.78 12.65
N GLN A 176 -6.43 5.12 13.49
CA GLN A 176 -6.59 5.54 14.89
C GLN A 176 -5.31 5.35 15.72
N GLN A 177 -4.52 4.32 15.41
CA GLN A 177 -3.27 4.03 16.10
C GLN A 177 -2.13 4.98 15.71
N ASP A 178 -2.08 5.38 14.44
CA ASP A 178 -0.99 6.22 13.93
C ASP A 178 -1.50 7.31 12.97
N PRO A 179 -2.28 8.28 13.49
CA PRO A 179 -2.90 9.33 12.67
C PRO A 179 -1.88 10.34 12.11
N GLU A 180 -0.68 10.40 12.69
CA GLU A 180 0.37 11.28 12.19
C GLU A 180 1.01 10.72 10.92
N ARG A 181 1.21 9.44 10.83
CA ARG A 181 1.78 8.77 9.65
C ARG A 181 0.71 8.44 8.59
N ILE A 182 -0.50 8.04 9.00
CA ILE A 182 -1.56 7.57 8.08
C ILE A 182 -2.57 8.69 7.85
N LYS A 183 -2.60 9.23 6.64
CA LYS A 183 -3.54 10.30 6.25
C LYS A 183 -4.65 9.71 5.38
N VAL A 184 -5.89 9.93 5.80
CA VAL A 184 -7.08 9.44 5.08
C VAL A 184 -7.36 10.33 3.89
N ILE A 185 -7.62 9.70 2.73
CA ILE A 185 -8.07 10.31 1.48
C ILE A 185 -9.45 9.75 1.15
N ASP A 186 -10.45 10.59 1.01
CA ASP A 186 -11.79 10.16 0.60
C ASP A 186 -11.79 9.78 -0.89
N ALA A 187 -11.65 8.47 -1.15
CA ALA A 187 -11.66 7.90 -2.50
C ALA A 187 -13.07 7.74 -3.10
N GLY A 188 -14.10 8.20 -2.40
CA GLY A 188 -15.46 8.36 -2.95
C GLY A 188 -15.58 9.56 -3.88
N ASN A 189 -14.72 10.57 -3.75
CA ASN A 189 -14.69 11.77 -4.55
C ASN A 189 -14.24 11.52 -6.00
N SER A 190 -14.26 12.59 -6.83
CA SER A 190 -13.73 12.54 -8.19
C SER A 190 -12.22 12.31 -8.19
N LEU A 191 -11.71 11.69 -9.25
CA LEU A 191 -10.28 11.36 -9.36
C LEU A 191 -9.38 12.61 -9.24
N ASP A 192 -9.83 13.75 -9.73
CA ASP A 192 -9.06 15.01 -9.65
C ASP A 192 -9.05 15.57 -8.22
N GLN A 193 -10.14 15.43 -7.46
CA GLN A 193 -10.18 15.81 -6.04
C GLN A 193 -9.30 14.90 -5.20
N VAL A 194 -9.37 13.58 -5.44
CA VAL A 194 -8.52 12.58 -4.76
C VAL A 194 -7.05 12.85 -5.02
N LEU A 195 -6.68 13.18 -6.28
CA LEU A 195 -5.30 13.55 -6.63
C LEU A 195 -4.86 14.83 -5.92
N ALA A 196 -5.72 15.86 -5.91
CA ALA A 196 -5.40 17.14 -5.27
C ALA A 196 -5.16 16.97 -3.77
N ASP A 197 -5.99 16.16 -3.07
CA ASP A 197 -5.82 15.89 -1.64
C ASP A 197 -4.56 15.05 -1.38
N ALA A 198 -4.31 14.00 -2.18
CA ALA A 198 -3.10 13.19 -2.07
C ALA A 198 -1.83 14.03 -2.28
N LEU A 199 -1.80 14.89 -3.30
CA LEU A 199 -0.67 15.78 -3.56
C LEU A 199 -0.47 16.79 -2.42
N TYR A 200 -1.55 17.38 -1.92
CA TYR A 200 -1.49 18.29 -0.78
C TYR A 200 -0.83 17.63 0.45
N ARG A 201 -1.25 16.39 0.81
CA ARG A 201 -0.68 15.65 1.94
C ARG A 201 0.81 15.35 1.75
N VAL A 202 1.21 14.95 0.54
CA VAL A 202 2.63 14.69 0.26
C VAL A 202 3.46 15.97 0.34
N MET A 203 3.00 17.06 -0.25
CA MET A 203 3.72 18.34 -0.22
C MET A 203 3.78 18.96 1.17
N GLU A 204 2.71 18.83 1.97
CA GLU A 204 2.71 19.22 3.39
C GLU A 204 3.78 18.44 4.16
N PHE A 205 3.85 17.12 3.98
CA PHE A 205 4.82 16.26 4.63
C PHE A 205 6.26 16.61 4.24
N VAL A 206 6.58 16.63 2.95
CA VAL A 206 7.93 16.94 2.44
C VAL A 206 8.36 18.36 2.84
N GLY A 207 7.47 19.36 2.73
CA GLY A 207 7.78 20.74 3.07
C GLY A 207 7.98 21.00 4.57
N THR A 208 7.39 20.19 5.45
CA THR A 208 7.64 20.26 6.90
C THR A 208 8.97 19.63 7.29
N ASP A 209 9.34 18.52 6.66
CA ASP A 209 10.59 17.81 6.94
C ASP A 209 11.84 18.62 6.48
N GLU A 210 11.78 19.27 5.33
CA GLU A 210 12.83 20.19 4.88
C GLU A 210 13.07 21.36 5.84
N LYS A 211 12.01 21.89 6.49
CA LYS A 211 12.12 22.98 7.46
C LYS A 211 12.66 22.53 8.82
N SER A 212 12.48 21.27 9.18
CA SER A 212 12.95 20.71 10.44
C SER A 212 14.45 20.35 10.43
N GLY A 213 15.08 20.30 9.27
CA GLY A 213 16.51 19.98 9.12
C GLY A 213 16.89 18.58 9.59
N ASN A 214 15.96 17.64 9.60
CA ASN A 214 16.05 16.39 10.35
C ASN A 214 16.47 15.19 9.49
N ARG A 215 17.29 15.42 8.44
CA ARG A 215 17.94 14.33 7.68
C ARG A 215 19.31 14.69 7.11
#